data_a891fc9cd5d158fd22c12ce9e6bf824e
#
_entry.id   a891fc9cd5d158fd22c12ce9e6bf824e
#
_cell.length_a   1.000
_cell.length_b   1.000
_cell.length_c   1.000
_cell.angle_alpha   90.00
_cell.angle_beta   90.00
_cell.angle_gamma   90.00
#
_symmetry.space_group_name_H-M   'P 1'
#
loop_
_entity.id
_entity.type
_entity.pdbx_description
1 polymer ?
#
loop_
_entity_poly.entity_id
_entity_poly.type
_entity_poly.pdbx_seq_one_letter_code
_entity_poly.pdbx_strand_id
1 'polypeptide(L)'
;MPKTEFDYYYGIEAEQFTFVRVPKVLFTDKEHFGGLSNEAKLLYGLLLERMSLSRKNNWIDKHNRVYIIFPVEEIEEILDVGHEKALNLLKELDDQSGIGLVKKKRRGLGLPSILYVKNFIVKGEQNTNRVPTSRSPKFGL
;
A
#
# COMPACT_ATOMS: atom_id res chain seq x y z
N MET A 1 -10.36 -24.33 23.53
CA MET A 1 -10.74 -23.44 22.45
C MET A 1 -11.40 -24.20 21.34
N PRO A 2 -12.55 -23.77 20.92
CA PRO A 2 -13.19 -24.50 19.82
C PRO A 2 -12.35 -24.36 18.56
N LYS A 3 -12.36 -25.40 17.79
CA LYS A 3 -11.63 -25.42 16.55
C LYS A 3 -12.47 -24.76 15.46
N THR A 4 -11.92 -23.80 14.78
CA THR A 4 -12.61 -23.14 13.68
C THR A 4 -12.54 -24.01 12.45
N GLU A 5 -13.64 -24.11 11.75
CA GLU A 5 -13.68 -24.85 10.49
C GLU A 5 -13.97 -23.88 9.37
N PHE A 6 -13.33 -24.12 8.22
CA PHE A 6 -13.52 -23.32 7.02
C PHE A 6 -14.08 -24.21 5.93
N ASP A 7 -14.93 -23.64 5.11
CA ASP A 7 -15.56 -24.40 4.04
C ASP A 7 -14.78 -24.22 2.75
N TYR A 8 -15.06 -25.08 1.79
CA TYR A 8 -14.47 -24.96 0.47
C TYR A 8 -15.20 -23.90 -0.33
N TYR A 9 -14.53 -23.35 -1.34
CA TYR A 9 -15.22 -22.49 -2.29
C TYR A 9 -15.95 -23.36 -3.29
N TYR A 10 -17.15 -22.94 -3.67
CA TYR A 10 -17.93 -23.65 -4.67
C TYR A 10 -18.25 -22.68 -5.80
N GLY A 11 -17.79 -22.99 -6.99
CA GLY A 11 -18.06 -22.16 -8.14
C GLY A 11 -17.34 -20.84 -8.07
N ILE A 12 -18.06 -19.75 -8.30
CA ILE A 12 -17.44 -18.43 -8.40
C ILE A 12 -17.87 -17.51 -7.29
N GLU A 13 -18.13 -18.04 -6.12
CA GLU A 13 -18.62 -17.24 -4.99
C GLU A 13 -17.60 -16.21 -4.52
N ALA A 14 -16.33 -16.45 -4.81
CA ALA A 14 -15.28 -15.63 -4.24
C ALA A 14 -15.29 -14.18 -4.73
N GLU A 15 -16.05 -13.90 -5.76
CA GLU A 15 -16.02 -12.58 -6.36
C GLU A 15 -16.63 -11.49 -5.50
N GLN A 16 -17.34 -11.85 -4.47
CA GLN A 16 -18.04 -10.88 -3.65
C GLN A 16 -17.25 -10.40 -2.46
N PHE A 17 -16.02 -10.84 -2.32
CA PHE A 17 -15.20 -10.50 -1.16
C PHE A 17 -14.46 -9.19 -1.38
N THR A 18 -14.15 -8.51 -0.27
CA THR A 18 -13.28 -7.35 -0.34
C THR A 18 -11.85 -7.79 -0.09
N PHE A 19 -10.93 -7.08 -0.69
CA PHE A 19 -9.52 -7.45 -0.64
C PHE A 19 -8.65 -6.23 -0.45
N VAL A 20 -7.51 -6.44 0.21
CA VAL A 20 -6.42 -5.49 0.16
C VAL A 20 -5.52 -5.92 -1.00
N ARG A 21 -5.23 -5.00 -1.90
CA ARG A 21 -4.42 -5.31 -3.07
C ARG A 21 -3.00 -4.85 -2.86
N VAL A 22 -2.07 -5.77 -3.06
CA VAL A 22 -0.65 -5.45 -2.96
C VAL A 22 -0.05 -5.63 -4.35
N PRO A 23 0.63 -4.61 -4.89
CA PRO A 23 1.19 -4.75 -6.22
C PRO A 23 2.19 -5.90 -6.28
N LYS A 24 2.04 -6.74 -7.27
CA LYS A 24 2.88 -7.90 -7.43
C LYS A 24 4.34 -7.52 -7.60
N VAL A 25 4.61 -6.38 -8.20
CA VAL A 25 5.97 -5.95 -8.48
C VAL A 25 6.79 -5.79 -7.19
N LEU A 26 6.13 -5.52 -6.07
CA LEU A 26 6.86 -5.43 -4.80
C LEU A 26 7.51 -6.75 -4.42
N PHE A 27 7.01 -7.86 -4.97
CA PHE A 27 7.56 -9.18 -4.69
C PHE A 27 8.46 -9.67 -5.82
N THR A 28 8.21 -9.23 -7.05
CA THR A 28 8.94 -9.76 -8.20
C THR A 28 10.15 -8.94 -8.57
N ASP A 29 10.12 -7.64 -8.33
CA ASP A 29 11.25 -6.75 -8.66
C ASP A 29 12.14 -6.66 -7.44
N LYS A 30 13.06 -7.61 -7.33
CA LYS A 30 13.92 -7.68 -6.17
C LYS A 30 15.00 -6.62 -6.16
N GLU A 31 15.30 -6.07 -7.31
CA GLU A 31 16.30 -5.02 -7.39
C GLU A 31 15.83 -3.78 -6.64
N HIS A 32 14.58 -3.38 -6.82
CA HIS A 32 14.07 -2.15 -6.22
C HIS A 32 13.38 -2.38 -4.89
N PHE A 33 12.73 -3.54 -4.71
CA PHE A 33 11.89 -3.75 -3.53
C PHE A 33 12.32 -4.93 -2.66
N GLY A 34 13.45 -5.56 -3.00
CA GLY A 34 13.87 -6.76 -2.27
C GLY A 34 14.21 -6.51 -0.81
N GLY A 35 14.52 -5.28 -0.45
CA GLY A 35 14.84 -4.97 0.94
C GLY A 35 13.64 -4.74 1.83
N LEU A 36 12.43 -4.68 1.26
CA LEU A 36 11.24 -4.48 2.07
C LEU A 36 10.81 -5.77 2.72
N SER A 37 10.39 -5.68 3.99
CA SER A 37 9.77 -6.83 4.63
C SER A 37 8.40 -7.07 4.00
N ASN A 38 7.90 -8.29 4.14
CA ASN A 38 6.57 -8.61 3.62
C ASN A 38 5.50 -7.80 4.34
N GLU A 39 5.72 -7.50 5.61
CA GLU A 39 4.77 -6.68 6.36
C GLU A 39 4.74 -5.26 5.84
N ALA A 40 5.89 -4.70 5.44
CA ALA A 40 5.90 -3.37 4.85
C ALA A 40 5.17 -3.37 3.51
N LYS A 41 5.28 -4.45 2.74
CA LYS A 41 4.54 -4.55 1.48
C LYS A 41 3.05 -4.60 1.73
N LEU A 42 2.63 -5.32 2.77
CA LEU A 42 1.23 -5.33 3.16
C LEU A 42 0.77 -3.95 3.57
N LEU A 43 1.59 -3.25 4.35
CA LEU A 43 1.25 -1.90 4.76
C LEU A 43 1.05 -1.00 3.54
N TYR A 44 1.93 -1.10 2.54
CA TYR A 44 1.77 -0.31 1.34
C TYR A 44 0.42 -0.58 0.67
N GLY A 45 0.00 -1.84 0.64
CA GLY A 45 -1.32 -2.19 0.10
C GLY A 45 -2.46 -1.54 0.86
N LEU A 46 -2.35 -1.49 2.19
CA LEU A 46 -3.35 -0.82 3.02
C LEU A 46 -3.39 0.67 2.75
N LEU A 47 -2.21 1.28 2.54
CA LEU A 47 -2.15 2.71 2.23
C LEU A 47 -2.78 3.00 0.87
N LEU A 48 -2.56 2.12 -0.10
CA LEU A 48 -3.21 2.28 -1.41
C LEU A 48 -4.73 2.21 -1.28
N GLU A 49 -5.20 1.32 -0.43
CA GLU A 49 -6.64 1.20 -0.21
C GLU A 49 -7.20 2.49 0.39
N ARG A 50 -6.49 3.07 1.34
CA ARG A 50 -6.93 4.32 1.95
C ARG A 50 -6.99 5.43 0.92
N MET A 51 -6.10 5.41 -0.08
CA MET A 51 -6.11 6.42 -1.13
C MET A 51 -7.40 6.45 -1.90
N SER A 52 -8.12 5.35 -1.95
CA SER A 52 -9.40 5.35 -2.64
C SER A 52 -10.41 6.30 -2.01
N LEU A 53 -10.18 6.72 -0.77
CA LEU A 53 -11.04 7.67 -0.10
C LEU A 53 -10.59 9.12 -0.25
N SER A 54 -9.39 9.34 -0.80
CA SER A 54 -8.82 10.68 -0.83
C SER A 54 -9.64 11.64 -1.67
N ARG A 55 -10.09 11.18 -2.83
CA ARG A 55 -10.88 12.04 -3.70
C ARG A 55 -12.21 12.41 -3.03
N LYS A 56 -12.83 11.43 -2.39
CA LYS A 56 -14.08 11.65 -1.71
C LYS A 56 -13.92 12.66 -0.57
N ASN A 57 -12.79 12.60 0.12
CA ASN A 57 -12.52 13.48 1.24
C ASN A 57 -11.75 14.72 0.86
N ASN A 58 -11.50 14.91 -0.43
CA ASN A 58 -10.78 16.07 -0.94
C ASN A 58 -9.37 16.19 -0.37
N TRP A 59 -8.70 15.08 -0.18
CA TRP A 59 -7.33 15.04 0.33
C TRP A 59 -6.37 15.21 -0.83
N ILE A 60 -6.31 16.41 -1.37
CA ILE A 60 -5.47 16.75 -2.52
C ILE A 60 -4.82 18.09 -2.22
N ASP A 61 -3.50 18.18 -2.40
CA ASP A 61 -2.79 19.41 -2.09
C ASP A 61 -2.82 20.38 -3.27
N LYS A 62 -2.17 21.53 -3.11
CA LYS A 62 -2.21 22.57 -4.12
C LYS A 62 -1.49 22.19 -5.41
N HIS A 63 -0.69 21.14 -5.37
CA HIS A 63 -0.01 20.63 -6.56
C HIS A 63 -0.76 19.45 -7.16
N ASN A 64 -1.99 19.23 -6.73
CA ASN A 64 -2.83 18.15 -7.21
C ASN A 64 -2.29 16.78 -6.83
N ARG A 65 -1.51 16.69 -5.76
CA ARG A 65 -0.99 15.42 -5.27
C ARG A 65 -1.91 14.88 -4.19
N VAL A 66 -2.21 13.59 -4.32
CA VAL A 66 -3.11 12.92 -3.40
C VAL A 66 -2.36 12.55 -2.12
N TYR A 67 -2.97 12.79 -0.98
CA TYR A 67 -2.40 12.36 0.29
C TYR A 67 -3.47 11.62 1.08
N ILE A 68 -3.04 10.98 2.17
CA ILE A 68 -3.96 10.28 3.07
C ILE A 68 -3.63 10.66 4.50
N ILE A 69 -4.59 10.43 5.37
CA ILE A 69 -4.39 10.52 6.81
C ILE A 69 -4.49 9.09 7.32
N PHE A 70 -3.40 8.60 7.91
CA PHE A 70 -3.33 7.22 8.37
C PHE A 70 -2.46 7.17 9.60
N PRO A 71 -3.04 7.37 10.77
CA PRO A 71 -2.25 7.43 12.00
C PRO A 71 -1.58 6.11 12.30
N VAL A 72 -0.46 6.18 13.00
CA VAL A 72 0.29 4.98 13.32
C VAL A 72 -0.55 4.02 14.18
N GLU A 73 -1.44 4.56 14.98
CA GLU A 73 -2.32 3.73 15.80
C GLU A 73 -3.21 2.84 14.94
N GLU A 74 -3.58 3.31 13.77
CA GLU A 74 -4.40 2.53 12.86
C GLU A 74 -3.60 1.37 12.28
N ILE A 75 -2.31 1.61 12.01
CA ILE A 75 -1.43 0.54 11.57
C ILE A 75 -1.33 -0.54 12.64
N GLU A 76 -1.17 -0.11 13.89
CA GLU A 76 -1.07 -1.04 15.01
C GLU A 76 -2.30 -1.95 15.07
N GLU A 77 -3.45 -1.34 14.89
CA GLU A 77 -4.70 -2.07 15.01
C GLU A 77 -4.92 -3.03 13.85
N ILE A 78 -4.70 -2.57 12.63
CA ILE A 78 -4.98 -3.39 11.47
C ILE A 78 -4.01 -4.55 11.36
N LEU A 79 -2.73 -4.30 11.60
CA LEU A 79 -1.72 -5.34 11.47
C LEU A 79 -1.48 -6.10 12.77
N ASP A 80 -2.11 -5.68 13.86
CA ASP A 80 -1.97 -6.32 15.17
C ASP A 80 -0.50 -6.36 15.58
N VAL A 81 0.13 -5.19 15.57
CA VAL A 81 1.53 -5.06 15.95
C VAL A 81 1.65 -3.96 16.98
N GLY A 82 2.77 -3.94 17.70
CA GLY A 82 3.02 -2.88 18.66
C GLY A 82 3.44 -1.59 18.00
N HIS A 83 3.54 -0.55 18.82
CA HIS A 83 3.83 0.80 18.33
C HIS A 83 5.17 0.86 17.61
N GLU A 84 6.20 0.27 18.20
CA GLU A 84 7.53 0.34 17.63
C GLU A 84 7.60 -0.38 16.29
N LYS A 85 6.95 -1.53 16.21
CA LYS A 85 6.91 -2.29 14.96
C LYS A 85 6.20 -1.49 13.88
N ALA A 86 5.08 -0.85 14.23
CA ALA A 86 4.34 -0.05 13.27
C ALA A 86 5.19 1.11 12.75
N LEU A 87 5.92 1.78 13.65
CA LEU A 87 6.81 2.85 13.23
C LEU A 87 7.92 2.34 12.32
N ASN A 88 8.48 1.17 12.65
CA ASN A 88 9.55 0.62 11.83
C ASN A 88 9.07 0.22 10.45
N LEU A 89 7.84 -0.30 10.34
CA LEU A 89 7.29 -0.63 9.04
C LEU A 89 7.11 0.62 8.19
N LEU A 90 6.63 1.69 8.81
CA LEU A 90 6.47 2.95 8.08
C LEU A 90 7.83 3.50 7.66
N LYS A 91 8.86 3.34 8.50
CA LYS A 91 10.20 3.78 8.15
C LYS A 91 10.79 3.02 6.98
N GLU A 92 10.43 1.76 6.80
CA GLU A 92 10.90 1.03 5.63
C GLU A 92 10.41 1.66 4.34
N LEU A 93 9.24 2.29 4.40
CA LEU A 93 8.62 2.86 3.21
C LEU A 93 8.96 4.33 2.98
N ASP A 94 9.32 5.07 4.01
CA ASP A 94 9.37 6.52 3.88
C ASP A 94 10.62 6.97 3.12
N ASP A 95 10.69 8.27 2.79
CA ASP A 95 11.74 8.79 1.94
C ASP A 95 12.94 9.27 2.75
N GLN A 96 12.92 9.17 4.06
CA GLN A 96 14.06 9.55 4.88
C GLN A 96 14.86 8.36 5.34
N SER A 97 14.18 7.29 5.72
CA SER A 97 14.84 6.11 6.26
C SER A 97 14.72 4.90 5.36
N GLY A 98 13.79 4.90 4.44
CA GLY A 98 13.47 3.73 3.64
C GLY A 98 13.60 3.96 2.16
N ILE A 99 12.82 3.24 1.37
CA ILE A 99 12.99 3.25 -0.07
C ILE A 99 12.29 4.42 -0.76
N GLY A 100 11.48 5.17 -0.03
CA GLY A 100 10.88 6.37 -0.61
C GLY A 100 9.53 6.21 -1.27
N LEU A 101 8.81 5.15 -0.94
CA LEU A 101 7.45 4.97 -1.47
C LEU A 101 6.43 5.83 -0.73
N VAL A 102 6.79 6.39 0.41
CA VAL A 102 5.89 7.21 1.21
C VAL A 102 6.66 8.44 1.68
N LYS A 103 5.99 9.57 1.69
CA LYS A 103 6.55 10.78 2.28
C LYS A 103 5.61 11.28 3.35
N LYS A 104 6.12 11.41 4.57
CA LYS A 104 5.33 11.89 5.69
C LYS A 104 5.54 13.39 5.81
N LYS A 105 4.46 14.12 6.04
CA LYS A 105 4.54 15.56 6.21
C LYS A 105 3.76 15.96 7.44
N ARG A 106 4.41 16.66 8.36
CA ARG A 106 3.75 17.21 9.53
C ARG A 106 3.11 18.53 9.17
N ARG A 107 1.95 18.79 9.75
CA ARG A 107 1.19 19.98 9.41
C ARG A 107 1.08 20.97 10.55
N GLY A 108 1.74 20.70 11.67
CA GLY A 108 1.72 21.64 12.79
C GLY A 108 0.93 21.11 13.96
N LEU A 109 0.85 21.91 14.99
CA LEU A 109 0.26 21.48 16.25
C LEU A 109 -1.22 21.20 16.07
N GLY A 110 -1.66 20.09 16.65
CA GLY A 110 -3.06 19.76 16.66
C GLY A 110 -3.58 19.14 15.40
N LEU A 111 -2.75 19.03 14.35
CA LEU A 111 -3.17 18.42 13.09
C LEU A 111 -2.45 17.11 12.88
N PRO A 112 -3.16 16.09 12.42
CA PRO A 112 -2.48 14.83 12.12
C PRO A 112 -1.53 14.98 10.94
N SER A 113 -0.46 14.20 10.95
CA SER A 113 0.45 14.17 9.81
C SER A 113 -0.26 13.56 8.62
N ILE A 114 0.18 13.94 7.44
CA ILE A 114 -0.34 13.35 6.21
C ILE A 114 0.75 12.53 5.57
N LEU A 115 0.32 11.56 4.77
CA LEU A 115 1.23 10.70 4.03
C LEU A 115 0.94 10.84 2.54
N TYR A 116 2.00 11.10 1.78
CA TYR A 116 1.91 11.00 0.32
C TYR A 116 2.34 9.59 -0.03
N VAL A 117 1.45 8.83 -0.64
CA VAL A 117 1.75 7.47 -1.08
C VAL A 117 2.17 7.58 -2.53
N LYS A 118 3.42 7.26 -2.80
CA LYS A 118 3.96 7.43 -4.14
C LYS A 118 3.68 6.21 -4.99
N ASN A 119 3.76 6.42 -6.29
CA ASN A 119 3.51 5.37 -7.25
C ASN A 119 4.66 4.35 -7.19
N PHE A 120 4.31 3.08 -7.24
CA PHE A 120 5.32 2.02 -7.18
C PHE A 120 6.04 1.81 -8.52
N ILE A 121 5.66 2.55 -9.55
CA ILE A 121 6.35 2.48 -10.83
C ILE A 121 7.62 3.32 -10.74
N VAL A 122 8.77 2.71 -10.99
CA VAL A 122 10.04 3.41 -10.90
C VAL A 122 10.15 4.38 -12.05
N LYS A 123 10.50 5.63 -11.74
CA LYS A 123 10.59 6.66 -12.77
C LYS A 123 11.62 6.29 -13.81
N GLY A 124 11.26 6.48 -15.06
CA GLY A 124 12.17 6.21 -16.16
C GLY A 124 12.22 4.76 -16.59
N GLU A 125 11.47 3.88 -15.94
CA GLU A 125 11.46 2.49 -16.31
C GLU A 125 10.12 2.09 -16.88
N GLN A 126 10.13 1.03 -17.68
CA GLN A 126 8.92 0.53 -18.25
C GLN A 126 8.08 -0.12 -17.17
N ASN A 127 6.79 0.15 -17.18
CA ASN A 127 5.91 -0.37 -16.15
C ASN A 127 5.47 -1.79 -16.51
N THR A 128 6.07 -2.77 -15.87
CA THR A 128 5.71 -4.16 -16.12
C THR A 128 4.49 -4.59 -15.33
N ASN A 129 3.98 -3.72 -14.45
CA ASN A 129 2.83 -4.07 -13.64
C ASN A 129 1.53 -3.55 -14.24
N ARG A 130 1.61 -2.87 -15.38
CA ARG A 130 0.43 -2.30 -15.99
C ARG A 130 -0.21 -3.29 -16.94
N VAL A 131 -1.53 -3.37 -16.88
CA VAL A 131 -2.27 -4.24 -17.78
C VAL A 131 -2.18 -3.65 -19.18
N PRO A 132 -1.86 -4.45 -20.19
CA PRO A 132 -1.79 -3.93 -21.56
C PRO A 132 -3.16 -3.46 -22.01
N THR A 133 -3.16 -2.28 -22.61
CA THR A 133 -4.43 -1.76 -23.01
C THR A 133 -4.83 -2.30 -24.34
N SER A 134 -3.94 -2.61 -25.17
CA SER A 134 -4.32 -2.96 -26.38
C SER A 134 -3.95 -4.21 -26.67
N ARG A 135 -3.75 -4.82 -26.70
CA ARG A 135 -3.48 -5.80 -27.11
C ARG A 135 -2.89 -6.62 -26.69
N SER A 136 -2.55 -7.26 -26.76
CA SER A 136 -1.92 -8.13 -26.64
C SER A 136 -1.21 -8.35 -25.67
N PRO A 137 -1.20 -9.14 -25.13
CA PRO A 137 -0.56 -9.31 -24.04
C PRO A 137 0.59 -10.00 -24.28
N LYS A 138 1.28 -9.84 -24.01
CA LYS A 138 2.33 -10.28 -24.16
C LYS A 138 2.65 -11.09 -23.30
N PHE A 139 2.46 -11.62 -22.79
CA PHE A 139 2.79 -12.32 -21.95
C PHE A 139 2.26 -13.12 -21.76
N GLY A 140 2.31 -13.46 -21.88
CA GLY A 140 1.89 -13.98 -21.69
C GLY A 140 2.16 -14.36 -21.31
N LEU A 141 2.52 -14.39 -21.28
CA LEU A 141 2.72 -14.50 -21.05
C LEU A 141 2.89 -14.63 -20.86
#